data_151745c913f624442ee9888fab563de5
#
_entry.id   151745c913f624442ee9888fab563de5
#
_cell.length_a   1.000
_cell.length_b   1.000
_cell.length_c   1.000
_cell.angle_alpha   90.00
_cell.angle_beta   90.00
_cell.angle_gamma   90.00
#
_symmetry.space_group_name_H-M   'P 1'
#
loop_
_entity.id
_entity.type
_entity.pdbx_description
1 polymer ?
#
loop_
_entity_poly.entity_id
_entity_poly.type
_entity_poly.pdbx_seq_one_letter_code
_entity_poly.pdbx_strand_id
1 'polypeptide(L)'
;MNFEPSAKAQDFVKRVRAFMKNEIAPLEAAYWDKIEAQCNGREWNNWRIPPEMEALKSKAREVGLWNMFLPDEKLGAGLSTMEYALVAEETGRSLMAPEVFNCNAPDTGNMEVLWKYGNAEQKKEWLEPLLAGEIRSVFCMTEPDVASSDATNMQATATLEGDEVVINGTKWWSSGIGDPRAKIAIVMARTENPDLDRHHQHTMVLVPLNTPGVSIKRMLPVFGTYDEPHGHGEVEFKNVRVPLGNVIAGLGKGFEIAQGRLGPGRIHHCMRCIGAAEESLDLMIKRGISRVAFGKPLINLGGNRERVAEARLAIDQARLLKLYAAWKLDQLGALGAITEIAAIKVVAPNVLEQVVDMAIQMHGGAGVSRDTPLSGFYIQARSLRLADGPDEVHKGVIARIEMMKRGFK
;
A
#
# COMPACT_ATOMS: atom_id res chain seq x y z
N MET A 1 -7.81 -5.44 26.60
CA MET A 1 -7.87 -4.67 25.35
C MET A 1 -9.23 -4.03 25.30
N ASN A 2 -9.31 -2.69 25.15
CA ASN A 2 -10.56 -1.97 24.92
C ASN A 2 -10.70 -1.73 23.42
N PHE A 3 -11.82 -2.14 22.82
CA PHE A 3 -12.14 -1.92 21.41
C PHE A 3 -12.94 -0.65 21.16
N GLU A 4 -13.31 0.08 22.21
CA GLU A 4 -14.02 1.34 22.05
C GLU A 4 -13.09 2.39 21.40
N PRO A 5 -13.51 3.00 20.28
CA PRO A 5 -12.73 4.06 19.67
C PRO A 5 -12.62 5.27 20.61
N SER A 6 -11.44 5.88 20.66
CA SER A 6 -11.28 7.18 21.35
C SER A 6 -12.17 8.25 20.73
N ALA A 7 -12.48 9.31 21.47
CA ALA A 7 -13.26 10.44 20.95
C ALA A 7 -12.57 11.06 19.70
N LYS A 8 -11.23 11.10 19.69
CA LYS A 8 -10.44 11.56 18.54
C LYS A 8 -10.66 10.66 17.31
N ALA A 9 -10.55 9.35 17.46
CA ALA A 9 -10.78 8.40 16.36
C ALA A 9 -12.22 8.48 15.84
N GLN A 10 -13.21 8.59 16.72
CA GLN A 10 -14.62 8.76 16.33
C GLN A 10 -14.85 10.02 15.50
N ASP A 11 -14.24 11.16 15.89
CA ASP A 11 -14.31 12.40 15.13
C ASP A 11 -13.69 12.25 13.73
N PHE A 12 -12.48 11.69 13.63
CA PHE A 12 -11.84 11.46 12.34
C PHE A 12 -12.67 10.52 11.44
N VAL A 13 -13.16 9.41 11.96
CA VAL A 13 -14.02 8.48 11.20
C VAL A 13 -15.28 9.19 10.68
N LYS A 14 -15.96 9.97 11.53
CA LYS A 14 -17.14 10.73 11.13
C LYS A 14 -16.83 11.73 10.03
N ARG A 15 -15.75 12.47 10.14
CA ARG A 15 -15.32 13.48 9.16
C ARG A 15 -14.91 12.86 7.84
N VAL A 16 -14.13 11.76 7.88
CA VAL A 16 -13.73 11.00 6.68
C VAL A 16 -14.95 10.42 5.97
N ARG A 17 -15.89 9.80 6.68
CA ARG A 17 -17.15 9.31 6.08
C ARG A 17 -17.93 10.43 5.39
N ALA A 18 -18.05 11.58 6.04
CA ALA A 18 -18.74 12.74 5.46
C ALA A 18 -18.01 13.24 4.21
N PHE A 19 -16.70 13.34 4.24
CA PHE A 19 -15.88 13.76 3.10
C PHE A 19 -15.98 12.78 1.93
N MET A 20 -15.85 11.48 2.21
CA MET A 20 -15.99 10.45 1.17
C MET A 20 -17.37 10.49 0.51
N LYS A 21 -18.44 10.62 1.30
CA LYS A 21 -19.81 10.67 0.78
C LYS A 21 -20.09 11.92 -0.05
N ASN A 22 -19.63 13.09 0.43
CA ASN A 22 -20.01 14.38 -0.14
C ASN A 22 -19.05 14.87 -1.23
N GLU A 23 -17.77 14.55 -1.14
CA GLU A 23 -16.73 15.08 -2.02
C GLU A 23 -16.17 14.01 -2.99
N ILE A 24 -15.88 12.78 -2.51
CA ILE A 24 -15.25 11.75 -3.33
C ILE A 24 -16.28 10.97 -4.16
N ALA A 25 -17.28 10.38 -3.53
CA ALA A 25 -18.22 9.48 -4.19
C ALA A 25 -18.92 10.11 -5.42
N PRO A 26 -19.28 11.42 -5.43
CA PRO A 26 -19.89 12.03 -6.61
C PRO A 26 -18.94 12.16 -7.81
N LEU A 27 -17.62 12.12 -7.60
CA LEU A 27 -16.60 12.35 -8.63
C LEU A 27 -15.89 11.07 -9.06
N GLU A 28 -15.95 10.01 -8.27
CA GLU A 28 -15.10 8.81 -8.43
C GLU A 28 -15.30 8.13 -9.79
N ALA A 29 -16.54 7.90 -10.22
CA ALA A 29 -16.80 7.28 -11.53
C ALA A 29 -16.25 8.11 -12.67
N ALA A 30 -16.56 9.42 -12.72
CA ALA A 30 -16.07 10.33 -13.74
C ALA A 30 -14.54 10.51 -13.70
N TYR A 31 -13.92 10.38 -12.54
CA TYR A 31 -12.46 10.37 -12.40
C TYR A 31 -11.85 9.16 -13.11
N TRP A 32 -12.37 7.96 -12.87
CA TRP A 32 -11.87 6.74 -13.49
C TRP A 32 -12.13 6.71 -14.99
N ASP A 33 -13.26 7.25 -15.47
CA ASP A 33 -13.52 7.41 -16.90
C ASP A 33 -12.46 8.30 -17.56
N LYS A 34 -12.02 9.37 -16.89
CA LYS A 34 -10.95 10.24 -17.38
C LYS A 34 -9.59 9.56 -17.38
N ILE A 35 -9.29 8.78 -16.35
CA ILE A 35 -8.07 7.98 -16.30
C ILE A 35 -8.05 6.99 -17.46
N GLU A 36 -9.12 6.25 -17.69
CA GLU A 36 -9.21 5.28 -18.78
C GLU A 36 -9.05 5.94 -20.18
N ALA A 37 -9.66 7.09 -20.37
CA ALA A 37 -9.60 7.82 -21.64
C ALA A 37 -8.21 8.41 -21.95
N GLN A 38 -7.44 8.75 -20.91
CA GLN A 38 -6.11 9.36 -21.07
C GLN A 38 -4.97 8.35 -21.03
N CYS A 39 -5.16 7.25 -20.31
CA CYS A 39 -4.09 6.32 -19.95
C CYS A 39 -4.12 5.08 -20.82
N ASN A 40 -3.49 5.16 -21.99
CA ASN A 40 -3.10 3.98 -22.72
C ASN A 40 -1.96 3.30 -21.95
N GLY A 41 -2.19 2.09 -21.45
CA GLY A 41 -1.28 1.38 -20.55
C GLY A 41 0.14 1.15 -21.07
N ARG A 42 0.42 1.32 -22.35
CA ARG A 42 1.77 1.22 -22.92
C ARG A 42 2.47 2.56 -23.07
N GLU A 43 1.74 3.68 -22.96
CA GLU A 43 2.24 5.03 -23.18
C GLU A 43 2.26 5.82 -21.87
N TRP A 44 2.91 5.27 -20.84
CA TRP A 44 2.94 5.88 -19.49
C TRP A 44 3.50 7.31 -19.47
N ASN A 45 4.33 7.70 -20.43
CA ASN A 45 4.83 9.06 -20.56
C ASN A 45 3.71 10.09 -20.83
N ASN A 46 2.56 9.62 -21.31
CA ASN A 46 1.38 10.43 -21.58
C ASN A 46 0.38 10.45 -20.41
N TRP A 47 0.63 9.71 -19.36
CA TRP A 47 -0.26 9.68 -18.21
C TRP A 47 -0.35 11.06 -17.54
N ARG A 48 -1.55 11.43 -17.16
CA ARG A 48 -1.87 12.70 -16.51
C ARG A 48 -2.82 12.45 -15.35
N ILE A 49 -2.68 13.26 -14.33
CA ILE A 49 -3.58 13.24 -13.18
C ILE A 49 -4.75 14.17 -13.48
N PRO A 50 -5.99 13.69 -13.43
CA PRO A 50 -7.16 14.58 -13.56
C PRO A 50 -7.13 15.64 -12.44
N PRO A 51 -7.47 16.92 -12.75
CA PRO A 51 -7.37 18.03 -11.81
C PRO A 51 -8.27 17.86 -10.58
N GLU A 52 -9.29 17.03 -10.67
CA GLU A 52 -10.17 16.69 -9.53
C GLU A 52 -9.40 16.09 -8.36
N MET A 53 -8.33 15.30 -8.61
CA MET A 53 -7.51 14.74 -7.54
C MET A 53 -6.86 15.84 -6.70
N GLU A 54 -6.22 16.82 -7.35
CA GLU A 54 -5.57 17.92 -6.64
C GLU A 54 -6.58 18.85 -5.94
N ALA A 55 -7.75 19.04 -6.53
CA ALA A 55 -8.83 19.79 -5.89
C ALA A 55 -9.35 19.08 -4.63
N LEU A 56 -9.53 17.76 -4.66
CA LEU A 56 -9.93 16.97 -3.49
C LEU A 56 -8.84 16.97 -2.40
N LYS A 57 -7.56 16.86 -2.79
CA LYS A 57 -6.42 16.94 -1.86
C LYS A 57 -6.38 18.30 -1.15
N SER A 58 -6.63 19.40 -1.87
CA SER A 58 -6.72 20.74 -1.29
C SER A 58 -7.82 20.82 -0.23
N LYS A 59 -9.03 20.39 -0.58
CA LYS A 59 -10.16 20.34 0.35
C LYS A 59 -9.86 19.46 1.58
N ALA A 60 -9.22 18.30 1.38
CA ALA A 60 -8.87 17.41 2.49
C ALA A 60 -7.90 18.07 3.48
N ARG A 61 -6.93 18.86 2.96
CA ARG A 61 -6.02 19.67 3.80
C ARG A 61 -6.77 20.75 4.58
N GLU A 62 -7.61 21.52 3.91
CA GLU A 62 -8.40 22.60 4.51
C GLU A 62 -9.24 22.14 5.70
N VAL A 63 -9.77 20.92 5.63
CA VAL A 63 -10.53 20.32 6.72
C VAL A 63 -9.69 19.46 7.68
N GLY A 64 -8.34 19.47 7.56
CA GLY A 64 -7.44 18.74 8.46
C GLY A 64 -7.53 17.20 8.36
N LEU A 65 -7.88 16.67 7.18
CA LEU A 65 -7.87 15.23 6.87
C LEU A 65 -6.69 14.90 5.97
N TRP A 66 -5.47 15.16 6.47
CA TRP A 66 -4.24 15.05 5.71
C TRP A 66 -3.16 14.30 6.49
N ASN A 67 -2.37 13.45 5.81
CA ASN A 67 -1.29 12.65 6.42
C ASN A 67 -1.74 11.87 7.67
N MET A 68 -2.99 11.40 7.71
CA MET A 68 -3.59 10.78 8.90
C MET A 68 -2.87 9.51 9.37
N PHE A 69 -2.05 8.91 8.50
CA PHE A 69 -1.27 7.70 8.80
C PHE A 69 -0.08 7.96 9.74
N LEU A 70 0.45 9.19 9.78
CA LEU A 70 1.67 9.50 10.51
C LEU A 70 1.36 9.79 11.99
N PRO A 71 1.94 9.03 12.93
CA PRO A 71 1.67 9.18 14.36
C PRO A 71 2.46 10.34 14.99
N ASP A 72 2.56 11.44 14.30
CA ASP A 72 3.22 12.68 14.71
C ASP A 72 2.20 13.82 14.68
N GLU A 73 2.06 14.56 15.77
CA GLU A 73 1.04 15.61 15.89
C GLU A 73 1.33 16.87 15.06
N LYS A 74 2.59 17.06 14.64
CA LYS A 74 3.00 18.23 13.83
C LYS A 74 2.96 17.94 12.34
N LEU A 75 3.35 16.73 11.95
CA LEU A 75 3.50 16.32 10.55
C LEU A 75 2.32 15.48 10.04
N GLY A 76 1.53 14.92 10.95
CA GLY A 76 0.37 14.09 10.67
C GLY A 76 -0.79 14.40 11.61
N ALA A 77 -1.67 13.43 11.81
CA ALA A 77 -2.82 13.57 12.70
C ALA A 77 -2.53 13.13 14.15
N GLY A 78 -1.35 12.58 14.44
CA GLY A 78 -1.00 12.04 15.75
C GLY A 78 -1.96 10.94 16.22
N LEU A 79 -2.51 10.15 15.29
CA LEU A 79 -3.33 8.98 15.61
C LEU A 79 -2.42 7.81 15.94
N SER A 80 -2.77 7.02 16.96
CA SER A 80 -2.14 5.72 17.17
C SER A 80 -2.46 4.80 15.98
N THR A 81 -1.71 3.70 15.84
CA THR A 81 -1.99 2.72 14.77
C THR A 81 -3.40 2.15 14.89
N MET A 82 -3.86 1.90 16.12
CA MET A 82 -5.22 1.42 16.37
C MET A 82 -6.28 2.45 15.98
N GLU A 83 -6.08 3.74 16.27
CA GLU A 83 -6.98 4.81 15.87
C GLU A 83 -6.99 5.00 14.36
N TYR A 84 -5.81 5.01 13.73
CA TYR A 84 -5.70 5.08 12.27
C TYR A 84 -6.32 3.87 11.58
N ALA A 85 -6.31 2.69 12.19
CA ALA A 85 -6.94 1.49 11.63
C ALA A 85 -8.46 1.64 11.36
N LEU A 86 -9.14 2.47 12.14
CA LEU A 86 -10.56 2.78 11.94
C LEU A 86 -10.76 3.77 10.79
N VAL A 87 -9.89 4.77 10.70
CA VAL A 87 -9.91 5.79 9.65
C VAL A 87 -9.51 5.19 8.29
N ALA A 88 -8.44 4.40 8.26
CA ALA A 88 -7.95 3.76 7.04
C ALA A 88 -8.96 2.74 6.48
N GLU A 89 -9.73 2.08 7.32
CA GLU A 89 -10.83 1.22 6.89
C GLU A 89 -11.86 1.99 6.07
N GLU A 90 -12.27 3.19 6.52
CA GLU A 90 -13.20 4.02 5.75
C GLU A 90 -12.63 4.40 4.37
N THR A 91 -11.35 4.80 4.31
CA THR A 91 -10.71 5.17 3.04
C THR A 91 -10.58 3.98 2.08
N GLY A 92 -10.53 2.76 2.61
CA GLY A 92 -10.47 1.53 1.81
C GLY A 92 -11.73 1.23 0.99
N ARG A 93 -12.85 1.91 1.26
CA ARG A 93 -14.08 1.79 0.48
C ARG A 93 -13.99 2.39 -0.93
N SER A 94 -12.94 3.14 -1.23
CA SER A 94 -12.69 3.79 -2.52
C SER A 94 -11.26 3.55 -2.96
N LEU A 95 -11.06 3.30 -4.26
CA LEU A 95 -9.72 3.09 -4.82
C LEU A 95 -8.91 4.41 -4.87
N MET A 96 -9.57 5.57 -4.95
CA MET A 96 -8.88 6.87 -5.02
C MET A 96 -8.73 7.55 -3.64
N ALA A 97 -9.57 7.24 -2.66
CA ALA A 97 -9.60 7.95 -1.39
C ALA A 97 -8.26 7.95 -0.62
N PRO A 98 -7.47 6.87 -0.57
CA PRO A 98 -6.18 6.91 0.11
C PRO A 98 -5.26 8.01 -0.41
N GLU A 99 -5.25 8.29 -1.72
CA GLU A 99 -4.44 9.36 -2.29
C GLU A 99 -4.99 10.75 -1.95
N VAL A 100 -6.30 10.92 -1.97
CA VAL A 100 -6.96 12.20 -1.61
C VAL A 100 -6.49 12.70 -0.25
N PHE A 101 -6.24 11.79 0.69
CA PHE A 101 -5.78 12.11 2.05
C PHE A 101 -4.25 12.02 2.23
N ASN A 102 -3.49 11.85 1.15
CA ASN A 102 -2.05 11.57 1.16
C ASN A 102 -1.67 10.37 2.06
N CYS A 103 -2.49 9.33 2.02
CA CYS A 103 -2.37 8.12 2.85
C CYS A 103 -2.18 6.85 2.01
N ASN A 104 -1.73 6.97 0.75
CA ASN A 104 -1.56 5.83 -0.15
C ASN A 104 -0.11 5.33 -0.20
N ALA A 105 0.06 4.07 -0.56
CA ALA A 105 1.35 3.48 -0.86
C ALA A 105 1.81 3.90 -2.30
N PRO A 106 3.12 3.95 -2.56
CA PRO A 106 4.24 3.65 -1.65
C PRO A 106 4.64 4.81 -0.74
N ASP A 107 4.03 6.01 -0.91
CA ASP A 107 4.48 7.23 -0.27
C ASP A 107 4.41 7.18 1.25
N THR A 108 3.35 6.61 1.83
CA THR A 108 3.26 6.48 3.30
C THR A 108 4.47 5.77 3.88
N GLY A 109 4.84 4.61 3.30
CA GLY A 109 6.01 3.86 3.77
C GLY A 109 7.33 4.60 3.52
N ASN A 110 7.45 5.33 2.43
CA ASN A 110 8.63 6.11 2.10
C ASN A 110 8.75 7.36 3.01
N MET A 111 7.64 8.03 3.31
CA MET A 111 7.59 9.12 4.29
C MET A 111 7.96 8.64 5.70
N GLU A 112 7.47 7.46 6.12
CA GLU A 112 7.87 6.85 7.40
C GLU A 112 9.36 6.52 7.47
N VAL A 113 9.96 6.03 6.37
CA VAL A 113 11.41 5.82 6.29
C VAL A 113 12.17 7.12 6.47
N LEU A 114 11.80 8.17 5.73
CA LEU A 114 12.47 9.47 5.83
C LEU A 114 12.25 10.12 7.20
N TRP A 115 11.03 10.04 7.75
CA TRP A 115 10.71 10.56 9.07
C TRP A 115 11.57 9.91 10.16
N LYS A 116 11.72 8.59 10.11
CA LYS A 116 12.40 7.80 11.14
C LYS A 116 13.92 7.77 10.96
N TYR A 117 14.41 7.63 9.72
CA TYR A 117 15.80 7.31 9.42
C TYR A 117 16.52 8.42 8.63
N GLY A 118 15.79 9.34 8.01
CA GLY A 118 16.37 10.43 7.22
C GLY A 118 17.11 11.47 8.11
N ASN A 119 18.20 11.99 7.60
CA ASN A 119 18.88 13.15 8.20
C ASN A 119 18.13 14.46 7.91
N ALA A 120 18.61 15.60 8.40
CA ALA A 120 17.94 16.90 8.27
C ALA A 120 17.80 17.34 6.81
N GLU A 121 18.86 17.17 6.02
CA GLU A 121 18.86 17.52 4.59
C GLU A 121 17.89 16.64 3.80
N GLN A 122 17.93 15.32 3.99
CA GLN A 122 17.01 14.37 3.35
C GLN A 122 15.55 14.65 3.71
N LYS A 123 15.27 15.02 4.95
CA LYS A 123 13.91 15.40 5.39
C LYS A 123 13.45 16.68 4.72
N LYS A 124 14.30 17.70 4.67
CA LYS A 124 13.97 18.97 4.03
C LYS A 124 13.76 18.81 2.53
N GLU A 125 14.63 18.06 1.87
CA GLU A 125 14.61 17.93 0.40
C GLU A 125 13.48 17.02 -0.08
N TRP A 126 13.17 15.93 0.66
CA TRP A 126 12.27 14.88 0.17
C TRP A 126 11.04 14.66 1.05
N LEU A 127 11.18 14.64 2.38
CA LEU A 127 10.03 14.36 3.25
C LEU A 127 9.03 15.55 3.26
N GLU A 128 9.51 16.78 3.34
CA GLU A 128 8.62 17.95 3.37
C GLU A 128 7.76 18.05 2.11
N PRO A 129 8.29 17.94 0.87
CA PRO A 129 7.45 17.96 -0.33
C PRO A 129 6.52 16.73 -0.45
N LEU A 130 6.92 15.56 0.05
CA LEU A 130 6.04 14.37 0.11
C LEU A 130 4.89 14.59 1.08
N LEU A 131 5.16 15.12 2.27
CA LEU A 131 4.12 15.46 3.25
C LEU A 131 3.20 16.58 2.74
N ALA A 132 3.75 17.51 1.97
CA ALA A 132 2.95 18.52 1.27
C ALA A 132 2.15 17.93 0.10
N GLY A 133 2.42 16.70 -0.34
CA GLY A 133 1.80 16.07 -1.50
C GLY A 133 2.13 16.74 -2.84
N GLU A 134 3.24 17.48 -2.90
CA GLU A 134 3.74 18.16 -4.10
C GLU A 134 4.45 17.18 -5.05
N ILE A 135 5.09 16.16 -4.49
CA ILE A 135 5.76 15.10 -5.22
C ILE A 135 5.27 13.73 -4.76
N ARG A 136 5.57 12.71 -5.56
CA ARG A 136 5.38 11.30 -5.24
C ARG A 136 6.74 10.59 -5.22
N SER A 137 6.74 9.42 -4.62
CA SER A 137 7.95 8.61 -4.44
C SER A 137 7.76 7.17 -4.91
N VAL A 138 8.86 6.47 -5.09
CA VAL A 138 8.91 5.08 -5.52
C VAL A 138 9.75 4.26 -4.55
N PHE A 139 9.41 2.99 -4.37
CA PHE A 139 10.23 2.05 -3.62
C PHE A 139 10.75 0.95 -4.54
N CYS A 140 12.06 0.94 -4.78
CA CYS A 140 12.72 0.03 -5.71
C CYS A 140 13.49 -1.05 -4.93
N MET A 141 12.83 -2.18 -4.66
CA MET A 141 13.41 -3.29 -3.90
C MET A 141 13.49 -4.57 -4.74
N THR A 142 12.37 -5.05 -5.25
CA THR A 142 12.23 -6.31 -5.97
C THR A 142 13.03 -6.34 -7.27
N GLU A 143 13.58 -7.50 -7.62
CA GLU A 143 14.38 -7.73 -8.84
C GLU A 143 13.79 -8.86 -9.68
N PRO A 144 13.90 -8.80 -11.04
CA PRO A 144 13.33 -9.83 -11.91
C PRO A 144 14.04 -11.18 -11.80
N ASP A 145 15.35 -11.16 -11.58
CA ASP A 145 16.21 -12.34 -11.73
C ASP A 145 16.41 -13.14 -10.44
N VAL A 146 15.89 -12.64 -9.31
CA VAL A 146 16.02 -13.29 -7.99
C VAL A 146 14.69 -13.33 -7.23
N ALA A 147 14.55 -14.33 -6.36
CA ALA A 147 13.41 -14.41 -5.44
C ALA A 147 13.55 -13.35 -4.33
N SER A 148 13.04 -12.15 -4.58
CA SER A 148 13.16 -10.98 -3.70
C SER A 148 12.33 -11.08 -2.41
N SER A 149 11.53 -12.13 -2.24
CA SER A 149 10.92 -12.48 -0.94
C SER A 149 11.98 -12.84 0.11
N ASP A 150 13.15 -13.33 -0.30
CA ASP A 150 14.38 -13.30 0.50
C ASP A 150 15.13 -11.98 0.22
N ALA A 151 14.93 -11.00 1.09
CA ALA A 151 15.53 -9.68 0.96
C ALA A 151 17.07 -9.68 0.99
N THR A 152 17.69 -10.78 1.42
CA THR A 152 19.16 -10.93 1.41
C THR A 152 19.71 -11.42 0.07
N ASN A 153 18.82 -11.78 -0.88
CA ASN A 153 19.20 -12.38 -2.16
C ASN A 153 19.32 -11.35 -3.31
N MET A 154 19.28 -10.06 -3.01
CA MET A 154 19.32 -9.01 -4.02
C MET A 154 20.71 -8.91 -4.67
N GLN A 155 20.71 -8.64 -5.98
CA GLN A 155 21.92 -8.57 -6.81
C GLN A 155 22.25 -7.16 -7.31
N ALA A 156 21.29 -6.24 -7.37
CA ALA A 156 21.57 -4.84 -7.66
C ALA A 156 22.60 -4.30 -6.68
N THR A 157 23.62 -3.61 -7.16
CA THR A 157 24.78 -3.16 -6.36
C THR A 157 24.72 -1.67 -6.06
N ALA A 158 25.24 -1.29 -4.89
CA ALA A 158 25.54 0.08 -4.50
C ALA A 158 27.02 0.13 -4.06
N THR A 159 27.90 0.56 -4.94
CA THR A 159 29.36 0.60 -4.72
C THR A 159 29.78 2.01 -4.32
N LEU A 160 30.61 2.12 -3.27
CA LEU A 160 31.17 3.41 -2.86
C LEU A 160 32.39 3.74 -3.73
N GLU A 161 32.36 4.90 -4.39
CA GLU A 161 33.47 5.45 -5.18
C GLU A 161 33.73 6.91 -4.74
N GLY A 162 34.72 7.10 -3.87
CA GLY A 162 35.01 8.40 -3.26
C GLY A 162 33.86 8.87 -2.36
N ASP A 163 33.27 10.00 -2.69
CA ASP A 163 32.12 10.60 -2.01
C ASP A 163 30.76 10.33 -2.72
N GLU A 164 30.76 9.42 -3.68
CA GLU A 164 29.57 8.99 -4.42
C GLU A 164 29.23 7.52 -4.18
N VAL A 165 27.97 7.18 -4.37
CA VAL A 165 27.47 5.81 -4.46
C VAL A 165 27.04 5.56 -5.89
N VAL A 166 27.59 4.48 -6.48
CA VAL A 166 27.30 4.03 -7.85
C VAL A 166 26.36 2.85 -7.81
N ILE A 167 25.19 2.99 -8.43
CA ILE A 167 24.13 1.98 -8.41
C ILE A 167 24.04 1.31 -9.79
N ASN A 168 24.03 -0.03 -9.79
CA ASN A 168 23.83 -0.86 -10.98
C ASN A 168 22.84 -1.99 -10.69
N GLY A 169 21.96 -2.28 -11.63
CA GLY A 169 21.01 -3.39 -11.57
C GLY A 169 19.63 -3.04 -12.10
N THR A 170 18.73 -4.00 -12.05
CA THR A 170 17.34 -3.84 -12.51
C THR A 170 16.38 -4.12 -11.37
N LYS A 171 15.42 -3.23 -11.18
CA LYS A 171 14.32 -3.36 -10.24
C LYS A 171 13.02 -3.47 -11.01
N TRP A 172 12.06 -4.20 -10.47
CA TRP A 172 10.72 -4.28 -11.05
C TRP A 172 9.62 -4.20 -9.97
N TRP A 173 8.38 -4.16 -10.41
CA TRP A 173 7.24 -3.90 -9.51
C TRP A 173 7.45 -2.63 -8.67
N SER A 174 8.17 -1.66 -9.25
CA SER A 174 8.41 -0.35 -8.64
C SER A 174 7.14 0.49 -8.80
N SER A 175 6.24 0.36 -7.82
CA SER A 175 4.92 1.02 -7.83
C SER A 175 5.06 2.52 -7.72
N GLY A 176 4.25 3.25 -8.50
CA GLY A 176 4.26 4.71 -8.54
C GLY A 176 5.25 5.32 -9.53
N ILE A 177 6.09 4.52 -10.21
CA ILE A 177 7.12 5.05 -11.12
C ILE A 177 6.53 5.68 -12.40
N GLY A 178 5.30 5.31 -12.79
CA GLY A 178 4.59 5.90 -13.92
C GLY A 178 3.93 7.24 -13.61
N ASP A 179 3.82 7.60 -12.34
CA ASP A 179 3.18 8.84 -11.93
C ASP A 179 4.04 10.06 -12.36
N PRO A 180 3.49 11.03 -13.11
CA PRO A 180 4.24 12.20 -13.58
C PRO A 180 4.77 13.08 -12.42
N ARG A 181 4.23 12.94 -11.22
CA ARG A 181 4.66 13.64 -10.00
C ARG A 181 5.76 12.89 -9.25
N ALA A 182 6.11 11.66 -9.63
CA ALA A 182 7.19 10.91 -8.99
C ALA A 182 8.54 11.60 -9.25
N LYS A 183 9.30 11.85 -8.18
CA LYS A 183 10.59 12.57 -8.25
C LYS A 183 11.73 11.81 -7.60
N ILE A 184 11.45 10.93 -6.65
CA ILE A 184 12.45 10.26 -5.84
C ILE A 184 12.16 8.75 -5.72
N ALA A 185 13.20 7.93 -5.84
CA ALA A 185 13.15 6.52 -5.51
C ALA A 185 13.99 6.22 -4.25
N ILE A 186 13.47 5.37 -3.37
CA ILE A 186 14.27 4.68 -2.36
C ILE A 186 14.69 3.34 -2.96
N VAL A 187 15.98 3.20 -3.23
CA VAL A 187 16.55 2.01 -3.87
C VAL A 187 17.27 1.16 -2.84
N MET A 188 16.87 -0.10 -2.68
CA MET A 188 17.60 -1.07 -1.89
C MET A 188 18.57 -1.83 -2.78
N ALA A 189 19.88 -1.76 -2.48
CA ALA A 189 20.91 -2.42 -3.24
C ALA A 189 21.98 -3.03 -2.33
N ARG A 190 22.69 -4.01 -2.86
CA ARG A 190 23.76 -4.71 -2.14
C ARG A 190 25.02 -3.84 -2.11
N THR A 191 25.55 -3.63 -0.91
CA THR A 191 26.85 -3.00 -0.69
C THR A 191 27.81 -4.10 -0.29
N GLU A 192 28.79 -4.39 -1.15
CA GLU A 192 29.75 -5.45 -0.89
C GLU A 192 30.62 -5.11 0.32
N ASN A 193 30.48 -5.88 1.37
CA ASN A 193 31.34 -5.86 2.53
C ASN A 193 31.43 -7.31 3.06
N PRO A 194 32.51 -8.05 2.73
CA PRO A 194 32.66 -9.44 3.12
C PRO A 194 32.79 -9.66 4.63
N ASP A 195 33.12 -8.61 5.39
CA ASP A 195 33.26 -8.67 6.84
C ASP A 195 31.91 -8.56 7.57
N LEU A 196 30.83 -8.22 6.86
CA LEU A 196 29.49 -8.11 7.42
C LEU A 196 28.65 -9.35 7.13
N ASP A 197 27.77 -9.70 8.06
CA ASP A 197 26.78 -10.74 7.82
C ASP A 197 25.77 -10.33 6.73
N ARG A 198 25.03 -11.30 6.20
CA ARG A 198 24.12 -11.10 5.06
C ARG A 198 23.04 -10.04 5.27
N HIS A 199 22.66 -9.73 6.52
CA HIS A 199 21.64 -8.74 6.83
C HIS A 199 22.21 -7.31 6.85
N HIS A 200 23.51 -7.15 6.92
CA HIS A 200 24.21 -5.86 6.89
C HIS A 200 24.90 -5.57 5.54
N GLN A 201 24.62 -6.37 4.51
CA GLN A 201 25.16 -6.18 3.15
C GLN A 201 24.25 -5.39 2.21
N HIS A 202 23.22 -4.72 2.72
CA HIS A 202 22.30 -3.94 1.89
C HIS A 202 22.21 -2.50 2.40
N THR A 203 22.09 -1.57 1.45
CA THR A 203 21.99 -0.14 1.72
C THR A 203 20.72 0.40 1.05
N MET A 204 20.07 1.37 1.67
CA MET A 204 19.02 2.15 1.04
C MET A 204 19.54 3.50 0.62
N VAL A 205 19.31 3.84 -0.65
CA VAL A 205 19.82 5.04 -1.30
C VAL A 205 18.67 5.84 -1.90
N LEU A 206 18.66 7.14 -1.65
CA LEU A 206 17.75 8.09 -2.31
C LEU A 206 18.29 8.41 -3.70
N VAL A 207 17.49 8.10 -4.72
CA VAL A 207 17.86 8.33 -6.12
C VAL A 207 16.82 9.23 -6.76
N PRO A 208 17.14 10.49 -7.08
CA PRO A 208 16.27 11.33 -7.91
C PRO A 208 16.02 10.65 -9.25
N LEU A 209 14.76 10.61 -9.70
CA LEU A 209 14.39 9.85 -10.90
C LEU A 209 14.94 10.43 -12.20
N ASN A 210 15.39 11.69 -12.20
CA ASN A 210 16.05 12.35 -13.31
C ASN A 210 17.58 12.16 -13.33
N THR A 211 18.14 11.35 -12.41
CA THR A 211 19.58 11.06 -12.37
C THR A 211 20.00 10.31 -13.64
N PRO A 212 21.09 10.72 -14.31
CA PRO A 212 21.60 9.99 -15.47
C PRO A 212 21.84 8.51 -15.16
N GLY A 213 21.40 7.64 -16.08
CA GLY A 213 21.49 6.18 -15.92
C GLY A 213 20.24 5.53 -15.33
N VAL A 214 19.26 6.28 -14.83
CA VAL A 214 17.93 5.78 -14.46
C VAL A 214 17.06 5.68 -15.71
N SER A 215 16.51 4.51 -16.01
CA SER A 215 15.61 4.33 -17.15
C SER A 215 14.46 3.39 -16.83
N ILE A 216 13.24 3.83 -17.13
CA ILE A 216 12.04 3.00 -17.04
C ILE A 216 11.97 2.17 -18.33
N LYS A 217 11.98 0.86 -18.22
CA LYS A 217 11.97 -0.07 -19.36
C LYS A 217 10.56 -0.34 -19.87
N ARG A 218 9.64 -0.53 -18.95
CA ARG A 218 8.21 -0.81 -19.23
C ARG A 218 7.38 -0.68 -17.96
N MET A 219 6.07 -0.58 -18.12
CA MET A 219 5.09 -0.83 -17.06
C MET A 219 4.64 -2.29 -17.09
N LEU A 220 4.44 -2.86 -15.91
CA LEU A 220 4.03 -4.24 -15.71
C LEU A 220 2.53 -4.29 -15.44
N PRO A 221 1.73 -4.99 -16.25
CA PRO A 221 0.30 -5.10 -16.01
C PRO A 221 -0.01 -6.16 -14.94
N VAL A 222 -1.02 -5.87 -14.13
CA VAL A 222 -1.69 -6.84 -13.26
C VAL A 222 -2.99 -7.26 -13.91
N PHE A 223 -3.11 -8.51 -14.33
CA PHE A 223 -4.27 -9.01 -15.08
C PHE A 223 -4.67 -8.15 -16.29
N GLY A 224 -3.67 -7.55 -16.97
CA GLY A 224 -3.88 -6.69 -18.11
C GLY A 224 -4.16 -5.21 -17.79
N THR A 225 -4.26 -4.83 -16.51
CA THR A 225 -4.44 -3.45 -16.05
C THR A 225 -3.10 -2.88 -15.57
N TYR A 226 -2.77 -1.65 -15.93
CA TYR A 226 -1.47 -1.05 -15.62
C TYR A 226 -1.47 -0.20 -14.35
N ASP A 227 -2.58 -0.15 -13.60
CA ASP A 227 -2.75 0.69 -12.40
C ASP A 227 -2.48 2.17 -12.68
N GLU A 228 -3.03 2.64 -13.81
CA GLU A 228 -2.90 4.03 -14.24
C GLU A 228 -3.51 4.98 -13.19
N PRO A 229 -2.92 6.14 -12.94
CA PRO A 229 -1.73 6.73 -13.56
C PRO A 229 -0.44 6.47 -12.78
N HIS A 230 -0.43 5.54 -11.83
CA HIS A 230 0.72 5.27 -10.95
C HIS A 230 1.69 4.25 -11.53
N GLY A 231 1.17 3.11 -12.00
CA GLY A 231 1.90 2.05 -12.65
C GLY A 231 2.85 1.26 -11.74
N HIS A 232 3.26 0.10 -12.26
CA HIS A 232 4.28 -0.75 -11.64
C HIS A 232 5.40 -0.93 -12.67
N GLY A 233 6.55 -0.29 -12.50
CA GLY A 233 7.58 -0.28 -13.54
C GLY A 233 8.71 -1.26 -13.32
N GLU A 234 9.34 -1.62 -14.43
CA GLU A 234 10.68 -2.19 -14.49
C GLU A 234 11.66 -1.05 -14.74
N VAL A 235 12.63 -0.89 -13.84
CA VAL A 235 13.58 0.23 -13.81
C VAL A 235 15.00 -0.28 -13.85
N GLU A 236 15.77 0.16 -14.82
CA GLU A 236 17.21 -0.10 -14.92
C GLU A 236 18.01 1.06 -14.32
N PHE A 237 18.98 0.71 -13.52
CA PHE A 237 20.01 1.60 -12.98
C PHE A 237 21.33 1.20 -13.61
N LYS A 238 21.91 2.08 -14.45
CA LYS A 238 23.16 1.82 -15.15
C LYS A 238 24.15 2.92 -14.83
N ASN A 239 25.12 2.60 -13.97
CA ASN A 239 26.13 3.53 -13.50
C ASN A 239 25.51 4.83 -12.93
N VAL A 240 24.44 4.67 -12.16
CA VAL A 240 23.73 5.79 -11.53
C VAL A 240 24.56 6.30 -10.36
N ARG A 241 24.97 7.56 -10.42
CA ARG A 241 25.83 8.20 -9.42
C ARG A 241 25.02 9.20 -8.58
N VAL A 242 25.09 9.04 -7.27
CA VAL A 242 24.51 9.98 -6.32
C VAL A 242 25.49 10.25 -5.18
N PRO A 243 25.43 11.43 -4.54
CA PRO A 243 26.27 11.73 -3.40
C PRO A 243 26.10 10.72 -2.25
N LEU A 244 27.15 10.47 -1.49
CA LEU A 244 27.10 9.62 -0.28
C LEU A 244 26.04 10.11 0.73
N GLY A 245 25.76 11.42 0.76
CA GLY A 245 24.68 12.01 1.56
C GLY A 245 23.27 11.49 1.24
N ASN A 246 23.08 10.79 0.10
CA ASN A 246 21.81 10.15 -0.27
C ASN A 246 21.61 8.77 0.39
N VAL A 247 22.62 8.24 1.07
CA VAL A 247 22.49 6.99 1.83
C VAL A 247 21.66 7.24 3.09
N ILE A 248 20.62 6.45 3.30
CA ILE A 248 19.73 6.57 4.47
C ILE A 248 20.35 5.81 5.65
N ALA A 249 20.55 6.47 6.77
CA ALA A 249 21.06 5.92 8.04
C ALA A 249 22.45 5.23 7.96
N GLY A 250 23.13 5.27 6.82
CA GLY A 250 24.46 4.69 6.62
C GLY A 250 24.47 3.37 5.85
N LEU A 251 25.67 2.97 5.44
CA LEU A 251 25.89 1.72 4.68
C LEU A 251 25.53 0.50 5.53
N GLY A 252 24.98 -0.53 4.89
CA GLY A 252 24.62 -1.79 5.55
C GLY A 252 23.31 -1.76 6.36
N LYS A 253 22.61 -0.62 6.38
CA LYS A 253 21.34 -0.46 7.12
C LYS A 253 20.07 -0.79 6.32
N GLY A 254 20.22 -1.19 5.06
CA GLY A 254 19.10 -1.39 4.15
C GLY A 254 18.10 -2.44 4.63
N PHE A 255 18.56 -3.56 5.18
CA PHE A 255 17.68 -4.62 5.69
C PHE A 255 16.89 -4.15 6.92
N GLU A 256 17.54 -3.48 7.88
CA GLU A 256 16.90 -2.91 9.06
C GLU A 256 15.79 -1.92 8.67
N ILE A 257 16.11 -1.01 7.75
CA ILE A 257 15.16 -0.02 7.22
C ILE A 257 14.00 -0.70 6.50
N ALA A 258 14.27 -1.74 5.68
CA ALA A 258 13.23 -2.50 4.99
C ALA A 258 12.23 -3.12 5.98
N GLN A 259 12.71 -3.75 7.04
CA GLN A 259 11.83 -4.33 8.06
C GLN A 259 11.03 -3.24 8.81
N GLY A 260 11.66 -2.12 9.12
CA GLY A 260 11.00 -0.98 9.76
C GLY A 260 9.90 -0.34 8.91
N ARG A 261 10.09 -0.29 7.57
CA ARG A 261 9.11 0.21 6.60
C ARG A 261 7.96 -0.76 6.37
N LEU A 262 8.29 -2.02 6.15
CA LEU A 262 7.31 -3.03 5.76
C LEU A 262 6.33 -3.37 6.90
N GLY A 263 6.72 -3.21 8.17
CA GLY A 263 5.86 -3.46 9.32
C GLY A 263 4.57 -2.63 9.29
N PRO A 264 4.65 -1.30 9.41
CA PRO A 264 3.49 -0.41 9.32
C PRO A 264 2.79 -0.46 7.96
N GLY A 265 3.54 -0.48 6.85
CA GLY A 265 2.98 -0.53 5.50
C GLY A 265 2.05 -1.74 5.28
N ARG A 266 2.42 -2.92 5.78
CA ARG A 266 1.59 -4.15 5.73
C ARG A 266 0.25 -3.96 6.43
N ILE A 267 0.26 -3.37 7.62
CA ILE A 267 -0.97 -3.11 8.38
C ILE A 267 -1.86 -2.09 7.67
N HIS A 268 -1.31 -1.02 7.08
CA HIS A 268 -2.08 -0.02 6.35
C HIS A 268 -2.83 -0.65 5.16
N HIS A 269 -2.20 -1.55 4.41
CA HIS A 269 -2.88 -2.31 3.36
C HIS A 269 -4.02 -3.17 3.91
N CYS A 270 -3.78 -3.88 5.03
CA CYS A 270 -4.81 -4.72 5.66
C CYS A 270 -6.01 -3.91 6.15
N MET A 271 -5.77 -2.70 6.68
CA MET A 271 -6.84 -1.80 7.11
C MET A 271 -7.77 -1.44 5.95
N ARG A 272 -7.20 -1.07 4.80
CA ARG A 272 -7.96 -0.74 3.59
C ARG A 272 -8.65 -1.96 2.98
N CYS A 273 -8.07 -3.16 3.07
CA CYS A 273 -8.73 -4.40 2.64
C CYS A 273 -10.08 -4.61 3.33
N ILE A 274 -10.18 -4.30 4.63
CA ILE A 274 -11.45 -4.46 5.36
C ILE A 274 -12.49 -3.47 4.83
N GLY A 275 -12.10 -2.22 4.55
CA GLY A 275 -12.99 -1.22 3.94
C GLY A 275 -13.49 -1.62 2.55
N ALA A 276 -12.59 -2.13 1.69
CA ALA A 276 -12.97 -2.63 0.37
C ALA A 276 -13.91 -3.85 0.45
N ALA A 277 -13.70 -4.73 1.44
CA ALA A 277 -14.59 -5.86 1.70
C ALA A 277 -15.98 -5.39 2.16
N GLU A 278 -16.07 -4.36 3.02
CA GLU A 278 -17.34 -3.73 3.41
C GLU A 278 -18.07 -3.14 2.21
N GLU A 279 -17.37 -2.38 1.36
CA GLU A 279 -17.99 -1.81 0.15
C GLU A 279 -18.47 -2.91 -0.79
N SER A 280 -17.70 -3.98 -0.94
CA SER A 280 -18.08 -5.13 -1.76
C SER A 280 -19.34 -5.83 -1.22
N LEU A 281 -19.45 -5.97 0.09
CA LEU A 281 -20.66 -6.52 0.76
C LEU A 281 -21.87 -5.61 0.56
N ASP A 282 -21.70 -4.29 0.72
CA ASP A 282 -22.78 -3.31 0.49
C ASP A 282 -23.29 -3.36 -0.96
N LEU A 283 -22.38 -3.43 -1.94
CA LEU A 283 -22.70 -3.58 -3.37
C LEU A 283 -23.41 -4.91 -3.64
N MET A 284 -22.92 -6.01 -3.05
CA MET A 284 -23.54 -7.34 -3.16
C MET A 284 -24.98 -7.33 -2.68
N ILE A 285 -25.24 -6.74 -1.51
CA ILE A 285 -26.59 -6.64 -0.93
C ILE A 285 -27.48 -5.77 -1.81
N LYS A 286 -27.05 -4.56 -2.20
CA LYS A 286 -27.79 -3.65 -3.08
C LYS A 286 -28.18 -4.33 -4.39
N ARG A 287 -27.23 -5.03 -5.02
CA ARG A 287 -27.48 -5.80 -6.26
C ARG A 287 -28.47 -6.93 -6.01
N GLY A 288 -28.26 -7.70 -4.94
CA GLY A 288 -29.11 -8.83 -4.57
C GLY A 288 -30.58 -8.44 -4.35
N ILE A 289 -30.83 -7.28 -3.77
CA ILE A 289 -32.18 -6.76 -3.51
C ILE A 289 -32.80 -6.18 -4.79
N SER A 290 -32.05 -5.40 -5.57
CA SER A 290 -32.60 -4.64 -6.70
C SER A 290 -32.76 -5.47 -7.97
N ARG A 291 -31.95 -6.50 -8.20
CA ARG A 291 -32.01 -7.32 -9.41
C ARG A 291 -32.98 -8.48 -9.27
N VAL A 292 -33.90 -8.58 -10.22
CA VAL A 292 -34.91 -9.64 -10.27
C VAL A 292 -34.55 -10.66 -11.36
N ALA A 293 -34.61 -11.95 -11.03
CA ALA A 293 -34.53 -13.08 -11.96
C ALA A 293 -35.51 -14.16 -11.52
N PHE A 294 -36.11 -14.85 -12.47
CA PHE A 294 -37.11 -15.90 -12.20
C PHE A 294 -38.24 -15.43 -11.26
N GLY A 295 -38.66 -14.16 -11.43
CA GLY A 295 -39.75 -13.55 -10.67
C GLY A 295 -39.41 -13.17 -9.21
N LYS A 296 -38.17 -13.27 -8.78
CA LYS A 296 -37.73 -12.96 -7.40
C LYS A 296 -36.46 -12.11 -7.39
N PRO A 297 -36.23 -11.25 -6.36
CA PRO A 297 -34.93 -10.65 -6.13
C PRO A 297 -33.83 -11.70 -6.00
N LEU A 298 -32.64 -11.42 -6.54
CA LEU A 298 -31.51 -12.36 -6.51
C LEU A 298 -31.17 -12.82 -5.10
N ILE A 299 -31.32 -11.93 -4.10
CA ILE A 299 -31.04 -12.26 -2.69
C ILE A 299 -31.90 -13.42 -2.17
N ASN A 300 -33.04 -13.70 -2.80
CA ASN A 300 -33.97 -14.76 -2.45
C ASN A 300 -33.78 -16.05 -3.27
N LEU A 301 -32.73 -16.11 -4.09
CA LEU A 301 -32.42 -17.26 -4.94
C LEU A 301 -31.20 -18.01 -4.41
N GLY A 302 -31.29 -19.34 -4.37
CA GLY A 302 -30.21 -20.21 -3.90
C GLY A 302 -29.67 -19.81 -2.52
N GLY A 303 -28.38 -19.99 -2.30
CA GLY A 303 -27.67 -19.65 -1.05
C GLY A 303 -27.18 -18.20 -0.97
N ASN A 304 -27.85 -17.23 -1.62
CA ASN A 304 -27.35 -15.85 -1.66
C ASN A 304 -27.41 -15.13 -0.29
N ARG A 305 -28.37 -15.50 0.56
CA ARG A 305 -28.45 -14.99 1.95
C ARG A 305 -27.33 -15.55 2.82
N GLU A 306 -26.98 -16.80 2.63
CA GLU A 306 -25.85 -17.46 3.31
C GLU A 306 -24.55 -16.79 2.92
N ARG A 307 -24.33 -16.47 1.64
CA ARG A 307 -23.15 -15.70 1.19
C ARG A 307 -23.00 -14.34 1.87
N VAL A 308 -24.11 -13.62 2.06
CA VAL A 308 -24.10 -12.35 2.82
C VAL A 308 -23.66 -12.58 4.27
N ALA A 309 -24.17 -13.63 4.91
CA ALA A 309 -23.78 -13.98 6.27
C ALA A 309 -22.32 -14.42 6.37
N GLU A 310 -21.85 -15.25 5.43
CA GLU A 310 -20.46 -15.69 5.34
C GLU A 310 -19.51 -14.50 5.14
N ALA A 311 -19.83 -13.59 4.24
CA ALA A 311 -19.06 -12.36 4.02
C ALA A 311 -18.99 -11.51 5.31
N ARG A 312 -20.12 -11.33 6.01
CA ARG A 312 -20.16 -10.60 7.28
C ARG A 312 -19.26 -11.24 8.34
N LEU A 313 -19.37 -12.55 8.51
CA LEU A 313 -18.56 -13.30 9.47
C LEU A 313 -17.06 -13.18 9.16
N ALA A 314 -16.67 -13.33 7.90
CA ALA A 314 -15.28 -13.22 7.48
C ALA A 314 -14.71 -11.81 7.74
N ILE A 315 -15.48 -10.76 7.39
CA ILE A 315 -15.08 -9.37 7.61
C ILE A 315 -14.92 -9.07 9.11
N ASP A 316 -15.84 -9.50 9.95
CA ASP A 316 -15.80 -9.21 11.39
C ASP A 316 -14.62 -9.91 12.07
N GLN A 317 -14.31 -11.16 11.71
CA GLN A 317 -13.12 -11.88 12.19
C GLN A 317 -11.83 -11.16 11.77
N ALA A 318 -11.71 -10.77 10.49
CA ALA A 318 -10.54 -10.05 9.98
C ALA A 318 -10.40 -8.66 10.60
N ARG A 319 -11.51 -7.94 10.84
CA ARG A 319 -11.52 -6.65 11.53
C ARG A 319 -10.98 -6.76 12.95
N LEU A 320 -11.43 -7.74 13.73
CA LEU A 320 -10.94 -7.96 15.07
C LEU A 320 -9.45 -8.30 15.10
N LEU A 321 -8.99 -9.15 14.17
CA LEU A 321 -7.57 -9.46 14.03
C LEU A 321 -6.75 -8.22 13.61
N LYS A 322 -7.27 -7.37 12.71
CA LYS A 322 -6.65 -6.09 12.32
C LYS A 322 -6.49 -5.17 13.54
N LEU A 323 -7.53 -5.00 14.34
CA LEU A 323 -7.48 -4.16 15.54
C LEU A 323 -6.51 -4.72 16.58
N TYR A 324 -6.48 -6.04 16.74
CA TYR A 324 -5.53 -6.70 17.63
C TYR A 324 -4.08 -6.50 17.17
N ALA A 325 -3.81 -6.64 15.87
CA ALA A 325 -2.47 -6.41 15.31
C ALA A 325 -2.04 -4.93 15.45
N ALA A 326 -2.94 -3.98 15.20
CA ALA A 326 -2.68 -2.55 15.36
C ALA A 326 -2.40 -2.19 16.84
N TRP A 327 -3.19 -2.71 17.76
CA TRP A 327 -2.95 -2.53 19.20
C TRP A 327 -1.61 -3.10 19.64
N LYS A 328 -1.25 -4.31 19.18
CA LYS A 328 0.05 -4.92 19.46
C LYS A 328 1.21 -4.09 18.93
N LEU A 329 1.07 -3.54 17.74
CA LEU A 329 2.06 -2.66 17.14
C LEU A 329 2.28 -1.39 17.99
N ASP A 330 1.21 -0.78 18.47
CA ASP A 330 1.29 0.39 19.36
C ASP A 330 1.98 0.06 20.71
N GLN A 331 1.78 -1.15 21.25
CA GLN A 331 2.34 -1.54 22.55
C GLN A 331 3.78 -2.05 22.48
N LEU A 332 4.15 -2.78 21.41
CA LEU A 332 5.37 -3.58 21.36
C LEU A 332 6.30 -3.20 20.19
N GLY A 333 5.86 -2.28 19.32
CA GLY A 333 6.55 -1.98 18.07
C GLY A 333 6.49 -3.14 17.06
N ALA A 334 7.06 -2.92 15.87
CA ALA A 334 6.94 -3.84 14.74
C ALA A 334 7.55 -5.23 15.01
N LEU A 335 8.68 -5.30 15.73
CA LEU A 335 9.32 -6.56 16.07
C LEU A 335 8.51 -7.37 17.09
N GLY A 336 7.94 -6.70 18.10
CA GLY A 336 7.12 -7.35 19.13
C GLY A 336 5.76 -7.81 18.62
N ALA A 337 5.25 -7.19 17.55
CA ALA A 337 3.97 -7.51 16.92
C ALA A 337 4.11 -8.35 15.62
N ILE A 338 5.29 -8.91 15.35
CA ILE A 338 5.59 -9.56 14.05
C ILE A 338 4.62 -10.71 13.73
N THR A 339 4.17 -11.46 14.71
CA THR A 339 3.22 -12.57 14.52
C THR A 339 1.85 -12.05 14.10
N GLU A 340 1.36 -11.02 14.77
CA GLU A 340 0.06 -10.43 14.51
C GLU A 340 0.03 -9.68 13.17
N ILE A 341 1.14 -8.98 12.84
CA ILE A 341 1.32 -8.35 11.53
C ILE A 341 1.33 -9.40 10.41
N ALA A 342 2.05 -10.50 10.61
CA ALA A 342 2.08 -11.60 9.64
C ALA A 342 0.69 -12.26 9.49
N ALA A 343 -0.03 -12.47 10.60
CA ALA A 343 -1.35 -13.07 10.58
C ALA A 343 -2.38 -12.21 9.81
N ILE A 344 -2.45 -10.91 10.12
CA ILE A 344 -3.41 -10.04 9.43
C ILE A 344 -3.05 -9.85 7.95
N LYS A 345 -1.76 -9.86 7.60
CA LYS A 345 -1.30 -9.74 6.22
C LYS A 345 -1.71 -10.95 5.35
N VAL A 346 -1.87 -12.13 5.95
CA VAL A 346 -2.48 -13.29 5.28
C VAL A 346 -3.99 -13.16 5.25
N VAL A 347 -4.63 -12.86 6.38
CA VAL A 347 -6.08 -12.94 6.52
C VAL A 347 -6.80 -11.84 5.73
N ALA A 348 -6.40 -10.57 5.85
CA ALA A 348 -7.16 -9.46 5.27
C ALA A 348 -7.27 -9.50 3.73
N PRO A 349 -6.19 -9.73 2.96
CA PRO A 349 -6.32 -9.83 1.50
C PRO A 349 -7.11 -11.07 1.05
N ASN A 350 -6.99 -12.20 1.76
CA ASN A 350 -7.77 -13.41 1.44
C ASN A 350 -9.26 -13.21 1.72
N VAL A 351 -9.63 -12.52 2.81
CA VAL A 351 -11.03 -12.18 3.09
C VAL A 351 -11.58 -11.19 2.07
N LEU A 352 -10.79 -10.18 1.69
CA LEU A 352 -11.20 -9.26 0.63
C LEU A 352 -11.44 -10.02 -0.68
N GLU A 353 -10.52 -10.89 -1.11
CA GLU A 353 -10.67 -11.70 -2.34
C GLU A 353 -11.94 -12.53 -2.30
N GLN A 354 -12.23 -13.22 -1.19
CA GLN A 354 -13.43 -14.03 -1.00
C GLN A 354 -14.71 -13.19 -1.10
N VAL A 355 -14.78 -12.05 -0.42
CA VAL A 355 -15.98 -11.22 -0.40
C VAL A 355 -16.22 -10.55 -1.74
N VAL A 356 -15.16 -10.07 -2.39
CA VAL A 356 -15.25 -9.48 -3.74
C VAL A 356 -15.71 -10.52 -4.76
N ASP A 357 -15.20 -11.75 -4.71
CA ASP A 357 -15.63 -12.84 -5.60
C ASP A 357 -17.14 -13.10 -5.46
N MET A 358 -17.63 -13.19 -4.21
CA MET A 358 -19.06 -13.33 -3.94
C MET A 358 -19.87 -12.16 -4.52
N ALA A 359 -19.36 -10.92 -4.40
CA ALA A 359 -20.00 -9.73 -4.92
C ALA A 359 -20.01 -9.69 -6.45
N ILE A 360 -18.89 -10.05 -7.10
CA ILE A 360 -18.79 -10.22 -8.56
C ILE A 360 -19.82 -11.24 -9.04
N GLN A 361 -19.90 -12.38 -8.38
CA GLN A 361 -20.86 -13.43 -8.74
C GLN A 361 -22.33 -12.93 -8.66
N MET A 362 -22.66 -12.11 -7.65
CA MET A 362 -23.98 -11.50 -7.52
C MET A 362 -24.27 -10.46 -8.62
N HIS A 363 -23.23 -9.77 -9.13
CA HIS A 363 -23.35 -8.78 -10.20
C HIS A 363 -23.40 -9.41 -11.60
N GLY A 364 -22.90 -10.63 -11.76
CA GLY A 364 -22.73 -11.26 -13.06
C GLY A 364 -21.72 -10.49 -13.93
N GLY A 365 -21.98 -10.32 -15.22
CA GLY A 365 -21.08 -9.63 -16.15
C GLY A 365 -20.67 -8.22 -15.70
N ALA A 366 -21.55 -7.48 -15.04
CA ALA A 366 -21.22 -6.15 -14.51
C ALA A 366 -20.15 -6.21 -13.39
N GLY A 367 -20.02 -7.32 -12.69
CA GLY A 367 -19.03 -7.46 -11.62
C GLY A 367 -17.59 -7.58 -12.10
N VAL A 368 -17.38 -8.02 -13.36
CA VAL A 368 -16.04 -8.12 -13.98
C VAL A 368 -15.70 -6.93 -14.86
N SER A 369 -16.66 -6.02 -15.07
CA SER A 369 -16.45 -4.78 -15.80
C SER A 369 -15.99 -3.65 -14.87
N ARG A 370 -15.62 -2.50 -15.47
CA ARG A 370 -15.32 -1.26 -14.73
C ARG A 370 -16.56 -0.47 -14.30
N ASP A 371 -17.78 -0.94 -14.63
CA ASP A 371 -19.04 -0.32 -14.19
C ASP A 371 -19.21 -0.37 -12.66
N THR A 372 -18.42 -1.21 -11.99
CA THR A 372 -18.35 -1.32 -10.54
C THR A 372 -16.88 -1.34 -10.10
N PRO A 373 -16.55 -0.94 -8.85
CA PRO A 373 -15.18 -1.02 -8.35
C PRO A 373 -14.72 -2.46 -8.05
N LEU A 374 -15.59 -3.46 -8.19
CA LEU A 374 -15.33 -4.84 -7.77
C LEU A 374 -14.13 -5.47 -8.49
N SER A 375 -13.98 -5.26 -9.80
CA SER A 375 -12.83 -5.76 -10.54
C SER A 375 -11.51 -5.15 -10.04
N GLY A 376 -11.50 -3.86 -9.71
CA GLY A 376 -10.36 -3.18 -9.10
C GLY A 376 -10.03 -3.72 -7.70
N PHE A 377 -11.03 -3.94 -6.85
CA PHE A 377 -10.85 -4.54 -5.53
C PHE A 377 -10.34 -5.99 -5.62
N TYR A 378 -10.78 -6.76 -6.61
CA TYR A 378 -10.28 -8.12 -6.84
C TYR A 378 -8.79 -8.12 -7.22
N ILE A 379 -8.41 -7.24 -8.16
CA ILE A 379 -7.01 -7.03 -8.56
C ILE A 379 -6.15 -6.65 -7.35
N GLN A 380 -6.62 -5.70 -6.55
CA GLN A 380 -5.94 -5.26 -5.33
C GLN A 380 -5.80 -6.41 -4.31
N ALA A 381 -6.87 -7.15 -4.04
CA ALA A 381 -6.86 -8.29 -3.11
C ALA A 381 -5.82 -9.34 -3.52
N ARG A 382 -5.85 -9.75 -4.79
CA ARG A 382 -4.93 -10.76 -5.31
C ARG A 382 -3.47 -10.29 -5.31
N SER A 383 -3.24 -9.03 -5.65
CA SER A 383 -1.90 -8.43 -5.64
C SER A 383 -1.32 -8.35 -4.23
N LEU A 384 -2.14 -7.99 -3.23
CA LEU A 384 -1.71 -7.89 -1.84
C LEU A 384 -1.36 -9.24 -1.20
N ARG A 385 -1.76 -10.35 -1.77
CA ARG A 385 -1.31 -11.69 -1.35
C ARG A 385 0.14 -11.99 -1.77
N LEU A 386 0.72 -11.14 -2.62
CA LEU A 386 2.10 -11.23 -3.13
C LEU A 386 2.97 -10.06 -2.63
N ALA A 387 2.45 -8.83 -2.70
CA ALA A 387 3.16 -7.62 -2.33
C ALA A 387 3.51 -7.59 -0.83
N ASP A 388 4.61 -6.93 -0.46
CA ASP A 388 5.12 -6.81 0.92
C ASP A 388 5.38 -8.16 1.62
N GLY A 389 5.68 -9.18 0.84
CA GLY A 389 5.85 -10.57 1.23
C GLY A 389 4.62 -11.43 0.93
N PRO A 390 4.80 -12.54 0.20
CA PRO A 390 3.70 -13.46 -0.12
C PRO A 390 3.17 -14.17 1.11
N ASP A 391 1.94 -14.71 0.99
CA ASP A 391 1.25 -15.47 2.06
C ASP A 391 2.18 -16.52 2.70
N GLU A 392 3.00 -17.21 1.90
CA GLU A 392 3.90 -18.27 2.34
C GLU A 392 5.00 -17.77 3.28
N VAL A 393 5.56 -16.58 3.00
CA VAL A 393 6.56 -15.95 3.88
C VAL A 393 5.95 -15.64 5.24
N HIS A 394 4.76 -15.07 5.27
CA HIS A 394 4.07 -14.71 6.50
C HIS A 394 3.62 -15.96 7.30
N LYS A 395 3.10 -16.98 6.60
CA LYS A 395 2.79 -18.29 7.21
C LYS A 395 4.03 -18.96 7.80
N GLY A 396 5.17 -18.87 7.09
CA GLY A 396 6.46 -19.36 7.59
C GLY A 396 6.93 -18.64 8.87
N VAL A 397 6.74 -17.31 8.94
CA VAL A 397 7.05 -16.54 10.17
C VAL A 397 6.19 -17.01 11.34
N ILE A 398 4.87 -17.14 11.13
CA ILE A 398 3.92 -17.58 12.16
C ILE A 398 4.29 -18.98 12.63
N ALA A 399 4.49 -19.93 11.72
CA ALA A 399 4.81 -21.32 12.03
C ALA A 399 6.12 -21.42 12.85
N ARG A 400 7.17 -20.72 12.41
CA ARG A 400 8.46 -20.69 13.12
C ARG A 400 8.31 -20.20 14.55
N ILE A 401 7.61 -19.09 14.77
CA ILE A 401 7.41 -18.52 16.11
C ILE A 401 6.58 -19.48 16.98
N GLU A 402 5.54 -20.10 16.43
CA GLU A 402 4.73 -21.09 17.18
C GLU A 402 5.52 -22.35 17.53
N MET A 403 6.42 -22.81 16.67
CA MET A 403 7.34 -23.92 16.95
C MET A 403 8.36 -23.53 18.03
N MET A 404 8.96 -22.34 17.95
CA MET A 404 9.91 -21.84 18.95
C MET A 404 9.28 -21.74 20.35
N LYS A 405 8.04 -21.29 20.48
CA LYS A 405 7.30 -21.26 21.76
C LYS A 405 7.14 -22.65 22.40
N ARG A 406 7.22 -23.71 21.61
CA ARG A 406 7.10 -25.11 22.04
C ARG A 406 8.47 -25.83 22.16
N GLY A 407 9.57 -25.07 22.05
CA GLY A 407 10.92 -25.60 22.19
C GLY A 407 11.50 -26.26 20.93
N PHE A 408 10.84 -26.15 19.78
CA PHE A 408 11.40 -26.60 18.49
C PHE A 408 12.22 -25.47 17.86
N LYS A 409 13.34 -25.84 17.20
CA LYS A 409 14.21 -24.89 16.45
C LYS A 409 13.79 -24.77 15.00
#